data_7b030238e5f9f520b826612b88359d51
#
_entry.id   7b030238e5f9f520b826612b88359d51
#
_cell.length_a   1.000
_cell.length_b   1.000
_cell.length_c   1.000
_cell.angle_alpha   90.00
_cell.angle_beta   90.00
_cell.angle_gamma   90.00
#
_symmetry.space_group_name_H-M   'P 1'
#
loop_
_entity.id
_entity.type
_entity.pdbx_description
1 polymer ?
#
loop_
_entity_poly.entity_id
_entity_poly.type
_entity_poly.pdbx_seq_one_letter_code
_entity_poly.pdbx_strand_id
1 'polypeptide(L)'
;MRPPHAEPEPQLHTLANGVRVAVYPLPGRPTVDVSVFVHTGSQHEAARDNGISHVVEHMAFKGTALRDCQRINLDAERLGAQVNAHTDKDHSAFHMFGLAGDAEAFVEMLADIVQHGSFPADELERERQVILHEYVEDEDDALSVAFRAFDKLSYGSHPLAQPVIGLRRHIERFTREELLAYVQRQYSAANTVVAVAGDVDPQAIVRAVERHFGAMPRGSDNRVAPPQWLGGLRTRALAGSPQTHVVLGFPLPALSGPHQAGVMAAALLGEGMSSPLMDQLRERRGLVYYAACSADVLELAGQFVIEASTSPQQLPEFFAEVVRLLQQQAEGSDPVALERARRQIAVRELRALERPSRRLEAAALDLFALGRVRSRAETMAELADVSAAQVRDCFAEMLTAGAAIAVAGKLRRGPDDRVRTLAGPILKGRD
;
A
#
# COMPACT_ATOMS: atom_id res chain seq x y z
N MET A 1 23.93 -7.09 28.08
CA MET A 1 22.79 -7.05 27.15
C MET A 1 21.95 -8.30 27.38
N ARG A 2 20.66 -8.19 27.71
CA ARG A 2 19.77 -9.35 27.65
C ARG A 2 19.75 -9.83 26.21
N PRO A 3 19.77 -11.16 25.95
CA PRO A 3 19.56 -11.66 24.60
C PRO A 3 18.24 -11.09 24.07
N PRO A 4 18.16 -10.68 22.81
CA PRO A 4 16.89 -10.25 22.26
C PRO A 4 15.90 -11.38 22.50
N HIS A 5 14.78 -11.09 23.15
CA HIS A 5 13.68 -12.04 23.27
C HIS A 5 13.41 -12.57 21.86
N ALA A 6 13.42 -13.90 21.70
CA ALA A 6 13.06 -14.50 20.43
C ALA A 6 11.70 -13.92 20.04
N GLU A 7 11.65 -13.24 18.89
CA GLU A 7 10.39 -12.68 18.44
C GLU A 7 9.42 -13.82 18.14
N PRO A 8 8.15 -13.65 18.49
CA PRO A 8 7.15 -14.64 18.16
C PRO A 8 7.01 -14.75 16.64
N GLU A 9 7.40 -15.90 16.11
CA GLU A 9 7.08 -16.27 14.74
C GLU A 9 5.58 -16.64 14.64
N PRO A 10 4.95 -16.41 13.49
CA PRO A 10 3.55 -16.78 13.33
C PRO A 10 3.40 -18.30 13.30
N GLN A 11 2.39 -18.81 13.97
CA GLN A 11 1.92 -20.16 13.73
C GLN A 11 0.99 -20.13 12.51
N LEU A 12 1.41 -20.81 11.45
CA LEU A 12 0.67 -20.85 10.18
C LEU A 12 -0.17 -22.13 10.10
N HIS A 13 -1.40 -21.97 9.64
CA HIS A 13 -2.30 -23.07 9.35
C HIS A 13 -3.06 -22.81 8.06
N THR A 14 -3.42 -23.87 7.33
CA THR A 14 -4.28 -23.76 6.14
C THR A 14 -5.46 -24.70 6.31
N LEU A 15 -6.67 -24.17 6.26
CA LEU A 15 -7.90 -24.95 6.33
C LEU A 15 -8.07 -25.82 5.09
N ALA A 16 -8.90 -26.85 5.19
CA ALA A 16 -9.17 -27.77 4.07
C ALA A 16 -9.72 -27.07 2.82
N ASN A 17 -10.46 -25.97 2.98
CA ASN A 17 -10.98 -25.17 1.86
C ASN A 17 -9.96 -24.19 1.27
N GLY A 18 -8.81 -23.96 1.92
CA GLY A 18 -7.74 -23.10 1.44
C GLY A 18 -7.57 -21.76 2.17
N VAL A 19 -8.43 -21.41 3.13
CA VAL A 19 -8.22 -20.24 4.00
C VAL A 19 -6.93 -20.41 4.77
N ARG A 20 -6.07 -19.42 4.75
CA ARG A 20 -4.79 -19.37 5.47
C ARG A 20 -4.98 -18.63 6.78
N VAL A 21 -4.37 -19.14 7.83
CA VAL A 21 -4.43 -18.57 9.18
C VAL A 21 -3.01 -18.29 9.67
N ALA A 22 -2.77 -17.08 10.14
CA ALA A 22 -1.51 -16.68 10.74
C ALA A 22 -1.74 -16.17 12.16
N VAL A 23 -1.23 -16.85 13.18
CA VAL A 23 -1.42 -16.45 14.58
C VAL A 23 -0.08 -16.09 15.19
N TYR A 24 0.05 -14.85 15.69
CA TYR A 24 1.16 -14.36 16.48
C TYR A 24 0.79 -14.37 17.96
N PRO A 25 1.17 -15.41 18.73
CA PRO A 25 0.94 -15.40 20.17
C PRO A 25 1.84 -14.34 20.82
N LEU A 26 1.22 -13.38 21.53
CA LEU A 26 1.91 -12.31 22.24
C LEU A 26 1.56 -12.36 23.72
N PRO A 27 2.18 -13.26 24.52
CA PRO A 27 1.83 -13.47 25.91
C PRO A 27 1.93 -12.20 26.75
N GLY A 28 0.93 -11.98 27.59
CA GLY A 28 0.86 -10.82 28.48
C GLY A 28 0.34 -9.54 27.84
N ARG A 29 -0.01 -9.57 26.55
CA ARG A 29 -0.66 -8.44 25.87
C ARG A 29 -2.17 -8.48 26.13
N PRO A 30 -2.76 -7.49 26.83
CA PRO A 30 -4.19 -7.52 27.19
C PRO A 30 -5.11 -7.30 25.99
N THR A 31 -4.58 -6.90 24.83
CA THR A 31 -5.34 -6.61 23.61
C THR A 31 -4.98 -7.57 22.48
N VAL A 32 -5.90 -7.73 21.54
CA VAL A 32 -5.75 -8.52 20.33
C VAL A 32 -6.11 -7.69 19.11
N ASP A 33 -5.36 -7.90 18.05
CA ASP A 33 -5.67 -7.47 16.68
C ASP A 33 -6.12 -8.71 15.89
N VAL A 34 -7.29 -8.66 15.27
CA VAL A 34 -7.81 -9.68 14.35
C VAL A 34 -8.07 -9.02 13.01
N SER A 35 -7.54 -9.59 11.96
CA SER A 35 -7.68 -9.06 10.60
C SER A 35 -8.02 -10.14 9.62
N VAL A 36 -8.94 -9.86 8.71
CA VAL A 36 -9.25 -10.68 7.54
C VAL A 36 -8.78 -9.92 6.31
N PHE A 37 -7.82 -10.49 5.61
CA PHE A 37 -7.29 -9.96 4.36
C PHE A 37 -7.87 -10.76 3.20
N VAL A 38 -8.32 -10.06 2.18
CA VAL A 38 -8.78 -10.66 0.93
C VAL A 38 -7.87 -10.19 -0.18
N HIS A 39 -7.30 -11.12 -0.94
CA HIS A 39 -6.41 -10.85 -2.07
C HIS A 39 -7.21 -10.29 -3.25
N THR A 40 -7.79 -9.13 -3.05
CA THR A 40 -8.52 -8.36 -4.06
C THR A 40 -8.48 -6.88 -3.71
N GLY A 41 -8.12 -6.06 -4.68
CA GLY A 41 -8.06 -4.61 -4.60
C GLY A 41 -8.15 -4.04 -6.01
N SER A 42 -7.80 -2.77 -6.21
CA SER A 42 -8.01 -2.11 -7.50
C SER A 42 -7.29 -2.78 -8.68
N GLN A 43 -6.18 -3.47 -8.45
CA GLN A 43 -5.47 -4.21 -9.51
C GLN A 43 -6.21 -5.46 -10.00
N HIS A 44 -7.18 -5.97 -9.25
CA HIS A 44 -7.98 -7.15 -9.59
C HIS A 44 -9.30 -6.80 -10.27
N GLU A 45 -9.57 -5.51 -10.47
CA GLU A 45 -10.79 -5.00 -11.05
C GLU A 45 -10.68 -4.93 -12.58
N ALA A 46 -11.75 -5.31 -13.28
CA ALA A 46 -11.86 -4.97 -14.69
C ALA A 46 -11.96 -3.44 -14.86
N ALA A 47 -11.42 -2.91 -15.94
CA ALA A 47 -11.39 -1.46 -16.17
C ALA A 47 -12.77 -0.78 -16.11
N ARG A 48 -13.84 -1.51 -16.45
CA ARG A 48 -15.23 -1.04 -16.37
C ARG A 48 -15.79 -1.03 -14.93
N ASP A 49 -15.17 -1.79 -14.02
CA ASP A 49 -15.63 -2.00 -12.66
C ASP A 49 -14.67 -1.35 -11.63
N ASN A 50 -13.71 -0.53 -12.13
CA ASN A 50 -12.74 0.11 -11.25
C ASN A 50 -13.42 0.99 -10.18
N GLY A 51 -13.04 0.74 -8.92
CA GLY A 51 -13.60 1.33 -7.71
C GLY A 51 -14.57 0.42 -6.96
N ILE A 52 -14.92 -0.75 -7.51
CA ILE A 52 -15.89 -1.65 -6.87
C ILE A 52 -15.38 -2.22 -5.54
N SER A 53 -14.07 -2.48 -5.39
CA SER A 53 -13.50 -2.94 -4.11
C SER A 53 -13.70 -1.92 -3.00
N HIS A 54 -13.47 -0.65 -3.29
CA HIS A 54 -13.66 0.44 -2.35
C HIS A 54 -15.13 0.61 -1.96
N VAL A 55 -16.05 0.53 -2.93
CA VAL A 55 -17.49 0.56 -2.64
C VAL A 55 -17.91 -0.65 -1.79
N VAL A 56 -17.38 -1.84 -2.04
CA VAL A 56 -17.64 -3.04 -1.22
C VAL A 56 -17.10 -2.85 0.20
N GLU A 57 -15.95 -2.25 0.39
CA GLU A 57 -15.40 -1.91 1.71
C GLU A 57 -16.37 -1.02 2.50
N HIS A 58 -16.84 0.11 1.93
CA HIS A 58 -17.83 0.99 2.55
C HIS A 58 -19.11 0.26 2.91
N MET A 59 -19.56 -0.63 2.03
CA MET A 59 -20.81 -1.37 2.21
C MET A 59 -20.69 -2.54 3.18
N ALA A 60 -19.50 -3.01 3.52
CA ALA A 60 -19.29 -4.17 4.38
C ALA A 60 -19.90 -3.99 5.78
N PHE A 61 -19.90 -2.76 6.30
CA PHE A 61 -20.44 -2.43 7.62
C PHE A 61 -21.90 -1.94 7.60
N LYS A 62 -22.55 -1.95 6.42
CA LYS A 62 -23.93 -1.42 6.26
C LYS A 62 -25.01 -2.46 6.41
N GLY A 63 -24.64 -3.72 6.61
CA GLY A 63 -25.53 -4.81 6.95
C GLY A 63 -25.04 -6.14 6.45
N THR A 64 -25.36 -7.17 7.22
CA THR A 64 -25.16 -8.59 6.88
C THR A 64 -26.49 -9.31 6.84
N ALA A 65 -26.47 -10.63 6.63
CA ALA A 65 -27.67 -11.46 6.76
C ALA A 65 -28.22 -11.50 8.21
N LEU A 66 -27.35 -11.26 9.22
CA LEU A 66 -27.68 -11.36 10.65
C LEU A 66 -27.81 -10.01 11.36
N ARG A 67 -27.18 -8.97 10.85
CA ARG A 67 -27.03 -7.67 11.52
C ARG A 67 -27.33 -6.55 10.55
N ASP A 68 -28.11 -5.57 10.95
CA ASP A 68 -28.13 -4.26 10.27
C ASP A 68 -26.93 -3.40 10.68
N CYS A 69 -26.75 -2.23 10.08
CA CYS A 69 -25.65 -1.31 10.34
C CYS A 69 -25.53 -0.93 11.84
N GLN A 70 -26.66 -0.60 12.48
CA GLN A 70 -26.67 -0.26 13.90
C GLN A 70 -26.29 -1.44 14.78
N ARG A 71 -26.71 -2.63 14.43
CA ARG A 71 -26.39 -3.84 15.17
C ARG A 71 -24.92 -4.20 15.04
N ILE A 72 -24.30 -4.02 13.88
CA ILE A 72 -22.86 -4.21 13.69
C ILE A 72 -22.09 -3.28 14.66
N ASN A 73 -22.42 -2.00 14.67
CA ASN A 73 -21.76 -1.02 15.54
C ASN A 73 -21.99 -1.35 17.02
N LEU A 74 -23.22 -1.63 17.41
CA LEU A 74 -23.56 -1.94 18.82
C LEU A 74 -22.82 -3.20 19.31
N ASP A 75 -22.79 -4.27 18.51
CA ASP A 75 -22.13 -5.51 18.90
C ASP A 75 -20.61 -5.29 19.04
N ALA A 76 -19.98 -4.50 18.16
CA ALA A 76 -18.57 -4.11 18.30
C ALA A 76 -18.31 -3.25 19.54
N GLU A 77 -19.15 -2.23 19.79
CA GLU A 77 -19.02 -1.34 20.95
C GLU A 77 -19.22 -2.06 22.28
N ARG A 78 -20.11 -3.06 22.33
CA ARG A 78 -20.33 -3.90 23.53
C ARG A 78 -19.11 -4.76 23.87
N LEU A 79 -18.30 -5.12 22.88
CA LEU A 79 -17.00 -5.80 23.04
C LEU A 79 -15.86 -4.78 23.29
N GLY A 80 -16.15 -3.48 23.34
CA GLY A 80 -15.13 -2.42 23.41
C GLY A 80 -14.20 -2.43 22.18
N ALA A 81 -14.65 -3.00 21.08
CA ALA A 81 -13.84 -3.18 19.90
C ALA A 81 -13.84 -1.94 19.01
N GLN A 82 -12.69 -1.69 18.37
CA GLN A 82 -12.58 -0.78 17.23
C GLN A 82 -12.64 -1.62 15.95
N VAL A 83 -13.48 -1.21 15.03
CA VAL A 83 -13.67 -1.86 13.74
C VAL A 83 -13.24 -0.91 12.64
N ASN A 84 -12.48 -1.40 11.66
CA ASN A 84 -12.04 -0.62 10.51
C ASN A 84 -11.84 -1.52 9.30
N ALA A 85 -11.75 -0.91 8.12
CA ALA A 85 -11.33 -1.59 6.90
C ALA A 85 -10.47 -0.64 6.05
N HIS A 86 -9.79 -1.20 5.07
CA HIS A 86 -9.15 -0.44 4.00
C HIS A 86 -9.05 -1.30 2.73
N THR A 87 -9.01 -0.61 1.61
CA THR A 87 -8.71 -1.20 0.30
C THR A 87 -7.44 -0.60 -0.26
N ASP A 88 -6.56 -1.45 -0.75
CA ASP A 88 -5.35 -1.06 -1.46
C ASP A 88 -5.37 -1.60 -2.91
N LYS A 89 -4.27 -1.51 -3.61
CA LYS A 89 -4.15 -2.02 -4.99
C LYS A 89 -4.23 -3.55 -5.03
N ASP A 90 -3.59 -4.24 -4.11
CA ASP A 90 -3.43 -5.70 -4.11
C ASP A 90 -4.35 -6.43 -3.11
N HIS A 91 -4.92 -5.75 -2.12
CA HIS A 91 -5.78 -6.38 -1.12
C HIS A 91 -6.85 -5.45 -0.56
N SER A 92 -7.87 -6.06 0.05
CA SER A 92 -8.80 -5.41 0.98
C SER A 92 -8.67 -6.06 2.34
N ALA A 93 -8.77 -5.28 3.41
CA ALA A 93 -8.59 -5.76 4.76
C ALA A 93 -9.68 -5.25 5.71
N PHE A 94 -10.11 -6.12 6.61
CA PHE A 94 -11.14 -5.85 7.62
C PHE A 94 -10.55 -6.17 8.99
N HIS A 95 -10.61 -5.24 9.93
CA HIS A 95 -9.90 -5.29 11.18
C HIS A 95 -10.82 -5.12 12.38
N MET A 96 -10.54 -5.87 13.44
CA MET A 96 -11.06 -5.60 14.77
C MET A 96 -9.91 -5.59 15.78
N PHE A 97 -9.94 -4.61 16.67
CA PHE A 97 -9.00 -4.46 17.76
C PHE A 97 -9.77 -4.32 19.09
N GLY A 98 -9.36 -5.06 20.11
CA GLY A 98 -10.00 -5.01 21.41
C GLY A 98 -9.32 -5.91 22.45
N LEU A 99 -10.09 -6.43 23.41
CA LEU A 99 -9.56 -7.29 24.48
C LEU A 99 -9.22 -8.69 23.97
N ALA A 100 -8.11 -9.27 24.44
CA ALA A 100 -7.62 -10.57 24.01
C ALA A 100 -8.65 -11.70 24.28
N GLY A 101 -9.44 -11.59 25.34
CA GLY A 101 -10.50 -12.56 25.65
C GLY A 101 -11.64 -12.65 24.64
N ASP A 102 -11.80 -11.63 23.79
CA ASP A 102 -12.89 -11.55 22.81
C ASP A 102 -12.44 -11.93 21.38
N ALA A 103 -11.22 -12.46 21.22
CA ALA A 103 -10.65 -12.77 19.91
C ALA A 103 -11.53 -13.69 19.04
N GLU A 104 -12.17 -14.72 19.62
CA GLU A 104 -13.08 -15.61 18.88
C GLU A 104 -14.34 -14.87 18.40
N ALA A 105 -14.88 -13.94 19.21
CA ALA A 105 -16.02 -13.11 18.82
C ALA A 105 -15.65 -12.16 17.68
N PHE A 106 -14.40 -11.64 17.64
CA PHE A 106 -13.92 -10.83 16.53
C PHE A 106 -13.80 -11.66 15.24
N VAL A 107 -13.31 -12.89 15.33
CA VAL A 107 -13.27 -13.81 14.18
C VAL A 107 -14.69 -14.07 13.64
N GLU A 108 -15.67 -14.34 14.52
CA GLU A 108 -17.08 -14.55 14.13
C GLU A 108 -17.64 -13.30 13.43
N MET A 109 -17.45 -12.12 14.03
CA MET A 109 -18.02 -10.88 13.51
C MET A 109 -17.41 -10.49 12.16
N LEU A 110 -16.08 -10.61 12.01
CA LEU A 110 -15.41 -10.36 10.73
C LEU A 110 -15.81 -11.38 9.67
N ALA A 111 -16.04 -12.65 10.05
CA ALA A 111 -16.54 -13.67 9.13
C ALA A 111 -17.93 -13.31 8.59
N ASP A 112 -18.82 -12.82 9.44
CA ASP A 112 -20.16 -12.38 9.03
C ASP A 112 -20.08 -11.17 8.08
N ILE A 113 -19.26 -10.16 8.42
CA ILE A 113 -19.07 -8.96 7.61
C ILE A 113 -18.50 -9.30 6.24
N VAL A 114 -17.46 -10.14 6.17
CA VAL A 114 -16.74 -10.46 4.94
C VAL A 114 -17.52 -11.38 4.00
N GLN A 115 -18.27 -12.34 4.57
CA GLN A 115 -18.94 -13.40 3.78
C GLN A 115 -20.42 -13.14 3.53
N HIS A 116 -21.10 -12.40 4.40
CA HIS A 116 -22.56 -12.32 4.40
C HIS A 116 -23.10 -10.89 4.25
N GLY A 117 -22.31 -9.98 3.69
CA GLY A 117 -22.74 -8.62 3.39
C GLY A 117 -24.02 -8.58 2.56
N SER A 118 -25.05 -7.90 3.04
CA SER A 118 -26.37 -7.82 2.38
C SER A 118 -26.47 -6.65 1.40
N PHE A 119 -25.63 -5.65 1.58
CA PHE A 119 -25.55 -4.41 0.77
C PHE A 119 -26.92 -3.77 0.52
N PRO A 120 -27.62 -3.29 1.56
CA PRO A 120 -28.96 -2.72 1.40
C PRO A 120 -28.95 -1.57 0.39
N ALA A 121 -29.96 -1.51 -0.49
CA ALA A 121 -29.99 -0.55 -1.59
C ALA A 121 -30.06 0.90 -1.10
N ASP A 122 -30.77 1.17 -0.02
CA ASP A 122 -30.85 2.49 0.60
C ASP A 122 -29.54 2.93 1.26
N GLU A 123 -28.79 1.99 1.87
CA GLU A 123 -27.44 2.25 2.37
C GLU A 123 -26.46 2.52 1.22
N LEU A 124 -26.57 1.76 0.12
CA LEU A 124 -25.73 1.99 -1.06
C LEU A 124 -25.90 3.42 -1.61
N GLU A 125 -27.13 3.94 -1.66
CA GLU A 125 -27.35 5.30 -2.12
C GLU A 125 -26.78 6.36 -1.15
N ARG A 126 -26.82 6.10 0.17
CA ARG A 126 -26.17 6.97 1.16
C ARG A 126 -24.65 6.94 1.04
N GLU A 127 -24.06 5.75 0.99
CA GLU A 127 -22.61 5.59 0.86
C GLU A 127 -22.08 6.10 -0.47
N ARG A 128 -22.86 5.97 -1.55
CA ARG A 128 -22.52 6.57 -2.85
C ARG A 128 -22.22 8.07 -2.72
N GLN A 129 -23.02 8.81 -1.93
CA GLN A 129 -22.78 10.25 -1.71
C GLN A 129 -21.50 10.49 -0.89
N VAL A 130 -21.22 9.64 0.10
CA VAL A 130 -19.96 9.71 0.88
C VAL A 130 -18.76 9.48 -0.04
N ILE A 131 -18.78 8.41 -0.82
CA ILE A 131 -17.67 8.06 -1.74
C ILE A 131 -17.50 9.15 -2.83
N LEU A 132 -18.59 9.75 -3.31
CA LEU A 132 -18.51 10.86 -4.27
C LEU A 132 -17.91 12.13 -3.64
N HIS A 133 -18.11 12.37 -2.33
CA HIS A 133 -17.42 13.46 -1.62
C HIS A 133 -15.91 13.16 -1.50
N GLU A 134 -15.54 11.96 -1.08
CA GLU A 134 -14.13 11.54 -1.04
C GLU A 134 -13.47 11.65 -2.41
N TYR A 135 -14.19 11.26 -3.47
CA TYR A 135 -13.72 11.44 -4.85
C TYR A 135 -13.43 12.90 -5.20
N VAL A 136 -14.29 13.83 -4.77
CA VAL A 136 -14.07 15.27 -5.00
C VAL A 136 -12.86 15.76 -4.19
N GLU A 137 -12.74 15.38 -2.93
CA GLU A 137 -11.58 15.72 -2.10
C GLU A 137 -10.28 15.21 -2.73
N ASP A 138 -10.26 13.98 -3.24
CA ASP A 138 -9.13 13.38 -3.93
C ASP A 138 -8.81 14.08 -5.28
N GLU A 139 -9.82 14.57 -6.03
CA GLU A 139 -9.62 15.37 -7.24
C GLU A 139 -9.11 16.79 -6.95
N ASP A 140 -9.41 17.35 -5.79
CA ASP A 140 -8.97 18.67 -5.36
C ASP A 140 -7.59 18.66 -4.71
N ASP A 141 -7.14 17.48 -4.22
CA ASP A 141 -5.79 17.32 -3.68
C ASP A 141 -4.75 17.15 -4.80
N ALA A 142 -3.86 18.14 -4.90
CA ALA A 142 -2.85 18.15 -5.96
C ALA A 142 -1.84 17.01 -5.87
N LEU A 143 -1.56 16.48 -4.68
CA LEU A 143 -0.67 15.34 -4.48
C LEU A 143 -1.33 14.05 -4.97
N SER A 144 -2.59 13.83 -4.61
CA SER A 144 -3.38 12.69 -5.09
C SER A 144 -3.50 12.69 -6.62
N VAL A 145 -3.76 13.86 -7.20
CA VAL A 145 -3.78 14.03 -8.66
C VAL A 145 -2.42 13.69 -9.30
N ALA A 146 -1.31 14.07 -8.65
CA ALA A 146 0.03 13.73 -9.13
C ALA A 146 0.27 12.22 -9.04
N PHE A 147 -0.10 11.56 -7.95
CA PHE A 147 0.04 10.09 -7.81
C PHE A 147 -0.78 9.33 -8.85
N ARG A 148 -2.04 9.68 -9.09
CA ARG A 148 -2.85 9.04 -10.14
C ARG A 148 -2.25 9.22 -11.54
N ALA A 149 -1.71 10.41 -11.83
CA ALA A 149 -1.03 10.65 -13.09
C ALA A 149 0.28 9.86 -13.19
N PHE A 150 1.02 9.72 -12.09
CA PHE A 150 2.24 8.93 -11.96
C PHE A 150 1.96 7.44 -12.22
N ASP A 151 0.97 6.85 -11.56
CA ASP A 151 0.57 5.46 -11.78
C ASP A 151 0.19 5.20 -13.24
N LYS A 152 -0.55 6.14 -13.84
CA LYS A 152 -0.95 6.04 -15.25
C LYS A 152 0.24 6.13 -16.22
N LEU A 153 1.25 6.93 -15.90
CA LEU A 153 2.51 7.00 -16.64
C LEU A 153 3.35 5.74 -16.45
N SER A 154 3.38 5.22 -15.23
CA SER A 154 4.16 4.03 -14.87
C SER A 154 3.66 2.77 -15.58
N TYR A 155 2.34 2.56 -15.62
CA TYR A 155 1.75 1.28 -16.02
C TYR A 155 0.69 1.37 -17.12
N GLY A 156 0.38 2.55 -17.62
CA GLY A 156 -0.53 2.73 -18.78
C GLY A 156 -1.94 2.22 -18.53
N SER A 157 -2.36 1.23 -19.33
CA SER A 157 -3.70 0.60 -19.21
C SER A 157 -3.72 -0.62 -18.28
N HIS A 158 -2.59 -0.99 -17.70
CA HIS A 158 -2.52 -2.11 -16.76
C HIS A 158 -3.39 -1.83 -15.52
N PRO A 159 -4.07 -2.84 -14.92
CA PRO A 159 -4.92 -2.66 -13.74
C PRO A 159 -4.21 -2.03 -12.54
N LEU A 160 -2.90 -2.25 -12.36
CA LEU A 160 -2.10 -1.62 -11.30
C LEU A 160 -2.10 -0.08 -11.38
N ALA A 161 -2.38 0.51 -12.55
CA ALA A 161 -2.53 1.95 -12.73
C ALA A 161 -3.91 2.49 -12.33
N GLN A 162 -4.85 1.61 -11.96
CA GLN A 162 -6.20 2.02 -11.57
C GLN A 162 -6.19 2.67 -10.18
N PRO A 163 -6.89 3.81 -9.99
CA PRO A 163 -7.06 4.39 -8.66
C PRO A 163 -7.93 3.49 -7.79
N VAL A 164 -7.59 3.40 -6.50
CA VAL A 164 -8.37 2.61 -5.53
C VAL A 164 -9.79 3.14 -5.39
N ILE A 165 -9.94 4.47 -5.29
CA ILE A 165 -11.25 5.13 -5.19
C ILE A 165 -12.12 4.92 -6.44
N GLY A 166 -11.53 4.52 -7.55
CA GLY A 166 -12.23 4.28 -8.81
C GLY A 166 -12.47 5.53 -9.64
N LEU A 167 -13.43 5.44 -10.55
CA LEU A 167 -13.84 6.53 -11.42
C LEU A 167 -15.27 6.96 -11.08
N ARG A 168 -15.51 8.27 -11.04
CA ARG A 168 -16.82 8.86 -10.71
C ARG A 168 -17.99 8.19 -11.44
N ARG A 169 -17.87 8.01 -12.76
CA ARG A 169 -18.91 7.38 -13.60
C ARG A 169 -19.22 5.93 -13.20
N HIS A 170 -18.28 5.22 -12.56
CA HIS A 170 -18.49 3.86 -12.06
C HIS A 170 -19.17 3.88 -10.69
N ILE A 171 -18.72 4.75 -9.78
CA ILE A 171 -19.33 4.96 -8.47
C ILE A 171 -20.82 5.32 -8.62
N GLU A 172 -21.15 6.22 -9.58
CA GLU A 172 -22.52 6.68 -9.85
C GLU A 172 -23.45 5.55 -10.34
N ARG A 173 -22.92 4.46 -10.94
CA ARG A 173 -23.72 3.42 -11.57
C ARG A 173 -23.76 2.07 -10.83
N PHE A 174 -22.82 1.78 -9.92
CA PHE A 174 -22.76 0.47 -9.27
C PHE A 174 -24.11 0.11 -8.64
N THR A 175 -24.55 -1.13 -8.91
CA THR A 175 -25.77 -1.69 -8.32
C THR A 175 -25.43 -2.69 -7.23
N ARG A 176 -26.41 -2.95 -6.38
CA ARG A 176 -26.29 -3.99 -5.33
C ARG A 176 -25.91 -5.34 -5.91
N GLU A 177 -26.50 -5.73 -7.02
CA GLU A 177 -26.27 -6.99 -7.70
C GLU A 177 -24.82 -7.10 -8.21
N GLU A 178 -24.25 -6.01 -8.73
CA GLU A 178 -22.84 -5.96 -9.14
C GLU A 178 -21.90 -6.15 -7.95
N LEU A 179 -22.18 -5.51 -6.80
CA LEU A 179 -21.38 -5.69 -5.57
C LEU A 179 -21.44 -7.12 -5.06
N LEU A 180 -22.65 -7.72 -4.98
CA LEU A 180 -22.82 -9.10 -4.56
C LEU A 180 -22.10 -10.08 -5.50
N ALA A 181 -22.22 -9.89 -6.81
CA ALA A 181 -21.54 -10.70 -7.79
C ALA A 181 -20.00 -10.54 -7.71
N TYR A 182 -19.51 -9.34 -7.39
CA TYR A 182 -18.11 -9.09 -7.16
C TYR A 182 -17.59 -9.86 -5.94
N VAL A 183 -18.25 -9.72 -4.79
CA VAL A 183 -17.87 -10.44 -3.57
C VAL A 183 -17.92 -11.96 -3.79
N GLN A 184 -18.99 -12.48 -4.39
CA GLN A 184 -19.10 -13.92 -4.67
C GLN A 184 -17.96 -14.45 -5.52
N ARG A 185 -17.43 -13.65 -6.44
CA ARG A 185 -16.33 -14.04 -7.33
C ARG A 185 -14.96 -13.89 -6.68
N GLN A 186 -14.73 -12.78 -5.94
CA GLN A 186 -13.42 -12.39 -5.47
C GLN A 186 -13.13 -12.85 -4.03
N TYR A 187 -14.14 -12.88 -3.16
CA TYR A 187 -13.99 -13.21 -1.75
C TYR A 187 -14.14 -14.73 -1.58
N SER A 188 -13.06 -15.43 -1.81
CA SER A 188 -13.01 -16.89 -1.75
C SER A 188 -11.94 -17.37 -0.78
N ALA A 189 -12.02 -18.62 -0.33
CA ALA A 189 -11.09 -19.19 0.62
C ALA A 189 -9.63 -19.17 0.11
N ALA A 190 -9.41 -19.38 -1.19
CA ALA A 190 -8.07 -19.31 -1.80
C ALA A 190 -7.45 -17.91 -1.69
N ASN A 191 -8.29 -16.87 -1.64
CA ASN A 191 -7.87 -15.47 -1.58
C ASN A 191 -7.92 -14.87 -0.17
N THR A 192 -8.24 -15.68 0.87
CA THR A 192 -8.45 -15.17 2.23
C THR A 192 -7.32 -15.59 3.17
N VAL A 193 -6.83 -14.62 3.94
CA VAL A 193 -5.94 -14.82 5.08
C VAL A 193 -6.60 -14.24 6.31
N VAL A 194 -6.75 -15.05 7.37
CA VAL A 194 -7.15 -14.59 8.70
C VAL A 194 -5.90 -14.49 9.56
N ALA A 195 -5.59 -13.31 10.04
CA ALA A 195 -4.39 -13.05 10.83
C ALA A 195 -4.75 -12.49 12.21
N VAL A 196 -4.12 -13.03 13.26
CA VAL A 196 -4.40 -12.68 14.66
C VAL A 196 -3.11 -12.43 15.42
N ALA A 197 -3.04 -11.37 16.22
CA ALA A 197 -1.90 -11.09 17.09
C ALA A 197 -2.37 -10.62 18.47
N GLY A 198 -2.02 -11.37 19.51
CA GLY A 198 -2.41 -11.08 20.90
C GLY A 198 -2.10 -12.22 21.86
N ASP A 199 -2.53 -12.09 23.12
CA ASP A 199 -2.44 -13.17 24.09
C ASP A 199 -3.58 -14.16 23.89
N VAL A 200 -3.41 -15.03 22.91
CA VAL A 200 -4.41 -16.01 22.46
C VAL A 200 -3.84 -17.41 22.34
N ASP A 201 -4.69 -18.43 22.52
CA ASP A 201 -4.35 -19.81 22.17
C ASP A 201 -4.50 -20.00 20.63
N PRO A 202 -3.39 -20.27 19.92
CA PRO A 202 -3.42 -20.46 18.47
C PRO A 202 -4.40 -21.54 18.01
N GLN A 203 -4.54 -22.63 18.80
CA GLN A 203 -5.44 -23.71 18.45
C GLN A 203 -6.92 -23.30 18.62
N ALA A 204 -7.23 -22.46 19.60
CA ALA A 204 -8.58 -21.90 19.76
C ALA A 204 -8.93 -20.98 18.57
N ILE A 205 -7.99 -20.13 18.15
CA ILE A 205 -8.17 -19.28 16.97
C ILE A 205 -8.38 -20.12 15.71
N VAL A 206 -7.55 -21.15 15.46
CA VAL A 206 -7.72 -22.02 14.29
C VAL A 206 -9.11 -22.68 14.30
N ARG A 207 -9.57 -23.18 15.45
CA ARG A 207 -10.94 -23.76 15.57
C ARG A 207 -12.03 -22.72 15.31
N ALA A 208 -11.86 -21.48 15.77
CA ALA A 208 -12.80 -20.39 15.51
C ALA A 208 -12.84 -20.07 14.01
N VAL A 209 -11.68 -19.92 13.37
CA VAL A 209 -11.60 -19.68 11.93
C VAL A 209 -12.21 -20.84 11.14
N GLU A 210 -11.94 -22.07 11.50
CA GLU A 210 -12.56 -23.24 10.84
C GLU A 210 -14.09 -23.24 10.99
N ARG A 211 -14.62 -22.90 12.17
CA ARG A 211 -16.06 -22.81 12.42
C ARG A 211 -16.73 -21.76 11.53
N HIS A 212 -16.11 -20.59 11.35
CA HIS A 212 -16.74 -19.45 10.70
C HIS A 212 -16.34 -19.27 9.22
N PHE A 213 -15.18 -19.77 8.80
CA PHE A 213 -14.69 -19.70 7.43
C PHE A 213 -14.61 -21.06 6.73
N GLY A 214 -14.75 -22.16 7.44
CA GLY A 214 -14.59 -23.51 6.88
C GLY A 214 -15.58 -23.88 5.76
N ALA A 215 -16.77 -23.25 5.75
CA ALA A 215 -17.76 -23.41 4.69
C ALA A 215 -17.56 -22.44 3.50
N MET A 216 -16.62 -21.50 3.59
CA MET A 216 -16.35 -20.56 2.51
C MET A 216 -15.92 -21.30 1.23
N PRO A 217 -16.53 -21.02 0.07
CA PRO A 217 -16.15 -21.67 -1.18
C PRO A 217 -14.67 -21.47 -1.49
N ARG A 218 -13.98 -22.51 -1.96
CA ARG A 218 -12.54 -22.44 -2.28
C ARG A 218 -12.26 -21.33 -3.29
N GLY A 219 -13.06 -21.24 -4.35
CA GLY A 219 -12.84 -20.30 -5.45
C GLY A 219 -11.54 -20.57 -6.22
N SER A 220 -11.08 -19.55 -6.93
CA SER A 220 -9.80 -19.53 -7.67
C SER A 220 -8.93 -18.38 -7.16
N ASP A 221 -7.62 -18.54 -7.30
CA ASP A 221 -6.67 -17.47 -6.98
C ASP A 221 -6.92 -16.26 -7.88
N ASN A 222 -6.93 -15.08 -7.29
CA ASN A 222 -6.94 -13.82 -8.03
C ASN A 222 -5.52 -13.56 -8.57
N ARG A 223 -5.35 -13.67 -9.89
CA ARG A 223 -4.05 -13.48 -10.53
C ARG A 223 -4.12 -12.39 -11.57
N VAL A 224 -3.15 -11.50 -11.52
CA VAL A 224 -2.93 -10.43 -12.50
C VAL A 224 -1.52 -10.59 -13.05
N ALA A 225 -1.35 -10.42 -14.36
CA ALA A 225 -0.02 -10.47 -14.98
C ALA A 225 0.83 -9.28 -14.51
N PRO A 226 2.17 -9.44 -14.37
CA PRO A 226 3.03 -8.32 -14.02
C PRO A 226 2.96 -7.18 -15.05
N PRO A 227 3.01 -5.90 -14.62
CA PRO A 227 3.00 -4.76 -15.52
C PRO A 227 4.34 -4.59 -16.24
N GLN A 228 4.32 -3.79 -17.31
CA GLN A 228 5.52 -3.24 -17.92
C GLN A 228 5.65 -1.77 -17.49
N TRP A 229 6.86 -1.36 -17.15
CA TRP A 229 7.18 0.04 -16.87
C TRP A 229 7.25 0.84 -18.17
N LEU A 230 6.51 1.94 -18.23
CA LEU A 230 6.43 2.81 -19.41
C LEU A 230 7.25 4.10 -19.25
N GLY A 231 7.08 4.80 -18.12
CA GLY A 231 7.67 6.10 -17.88
C GLY A 231 7.01 7.24 -18.66
N GLY A 232 7.57 8.43 -18.55
CA GLY A 232 7.10 9.61 -19.25
C GLY A 232 6.82 10.80 -18.34
N LEU A 233 6.25 11.87 -18.90
CA LEU A 233 5.96 13.11 -18.20
C LEU A 233 4.52 13.54 -18.43
N ARG A 234 3.86 13.98 -17.35
CA ARG A 234 2.54 14.61 -17.39
C ARG A 234 2.45 15.75 -16.41
N THR A 235 1.83 16.85 -16.82
CA THR A 235 1.52 17.97 -15.93
C THR A 235 0.01 18.23 -15.89
N ARG A 236 -0.51 18.66 -14.73
CA ARG A 236 -1.90 19.04 -14.55
C ARG A 236 -2.01 20.29 -13.69
N ALA A 237 -2.45 21.40 -14.28
CA ALA A 237 -2.75 22.60 -13.53
C ALA A 237 -4.08 22.44 -12.76
N LEU A 238 -4.06 22.80 -11.47
CA LEU A 238 -5.24 22.83 -10.62
C LEU A 238 -5.49 24.25 -10.14
N ALA A 239 -6.69 24.75 -10.41
CA ALA A 239 -7.11 26.07 -9.97
C ALA A 239 -7.21 26.09 -8.43
N GLY A 240 -6.71 27.17 -7.81
CA GLY A 240 -6.78 27.30 -6.34
C GLY A 240 -5.67 26.59 -5.57
N SER A 241 -4.91 25.68 -6.19
CA SER A 241 -3.79 25.04 -5.52
C SER A 241 -2.70 26.07 -5.16
N PRO A 242 -2.23 26.11 -3.90
CA PRO A 242 -1.19 27.06 -3.47
C PRO A 242 0.22 26.65 -3.92
N GLN A 243 0.45 25.35 -4.15
CA GLN A 243 1.75 24.76 -4.40
C GLN A 243 1.77 23.90 -5.67
N THR A 244 2.99 23.55 -6.09
CA THR A 244 3.26 22.55 -7.13
C THR A 244 3.71 21.27 -6.46
N HIS A 245 3.02 20.17 -6.75
CA HIS A 245 3.38 18.83 -6.28
C HIS A 245 4.05 18.05 -7.41
N VAL A 246 5.11 17.35 -7.06
CA VAL A 246 5.87 16.49 -7.97
C VAL A 246 5.88 15.08 -7.40
N VAL A 247 5.50 14.11 -8.22
CA VAL A 247 5.73 12.68 -7.98
C VAL A 247 6.60 12.18 -9.13
N LEU A 248 7.77 11.70 -8.78
CA LEU A 248 8.76 11.20 -9.72
C LEU A 248 9.23 9.83 -9.25
N GLY A 249 9.29 8.86 -10.13
CA GLY A 249 9.76 7.54 -9.72
C GLY A 249 10.24 6.67 -10.85
N PHE A 250 10.74 5.50 -10.44
CA PHE A 250 11.36 4.50 -11.29
C PHE A 250 10.87 3.10 -10.91
N PRO A 251 11.01 2.10 -11.81
CA PRO A 251 10.65 0.74 -11.48
C PRO A 251 11.63 0.12 -10.48
N LEU A 252 11.10 -0.68 -9.59
CA LEU A 252 11.84 -1.61 -8.74
C LEU A 252 11.30 -3.05 -8.94
N PRO A 253 12.08 -4.08 -8.57
CA PRO A 253 11.55 -5.43 -8.50
C PRO A 253 10.34 -5.53 -7.55
N ALA A 254 9.42 -6.45 -7.88
CA ALA A 254 8.28 -6.81 -7.05
C ALA A 254 8.71 -7.48 -5.73
N LEU A 255 7.77 -7.68 -4.81
CA LEU A 255 8.01 -8.29 -3.50
C LEU A 255 8.68 -9.67 -3.56
N SER A 256 8.39 -10.44 -4.60
CA SER A 256 9.04 -11.75 -4.85
C SER A 256 10.44 -11.65 -5.46
N GLY A 257 10.87 -10.46 -5.87
CA GLY A 257 12.18 -10.21 -6.50
C GLY A 257 13.20 -9.56 -5.56
N PRO A 258 14.41 -9.26 -6.05
CA PRO A 258 15.51 -8.68 -5.28
C PRO A 258 15.31 -7.15 -5.08
N HIS A 259 14.28 -6.76 -4.33
CA HIS A 259 13.87 -5.36 -4.12
C HIS A 259 14.68 -4.63 -3.02
N GLN A 260 15.49 -5.32 -2.23
CA GLN A 260 16.19 -4.78 -1.06
C GLN A 260 17.16 -3.65 -1.41
N ALA A 261 17.82 -3.73 -2.58
CA ALA A 261 18.68 -2.64 -3.06
C ALA A 261 17.88 -1.35 -3.33
N GLY A 262 16.66 -1.47 -3.83
CA GLY A 262 15.75 -0.34 -4.02
C GLY A 262 15.29 0.28 -2.70
N VAL A 263 14.94 -0.54 -1.71
CA VAL A 263 14.60 -0.08 -0.35
C VAL A 263 15.79 0.67 0.27
N MET A 264 17.00 0.13 0.11
CA MET A 264 18.22 0.78 0.60
C MET A 264 18.51 2.08 -0.14
N ALA A 265 18.32 2.12 -1.47
CA ALA A 265 18.51 3.31 -2.29
C ALA A 265 17.55 4.45 -1.87
N ALA A 266 16.28 4.13 -1.61
CA ALA A 266 15.29 5.11 -1.16
C ALA A 266 15.64 5.67 0.22
N ALA A 267 16.00 4.83 1.17
CA ALA A 267 16.42 5.27 2.51
C ALA A 267 17.74 6.08 2.47
N LEU A 268 18.67 5.69 1.64
CA LEU A 268 19.93 6.41 1.46
C LEU A 268 19.68 7.83 0.91
N LEU A 269 18.83 7.95 -0.11
CA LEU A 269 18.56 9.23 -0.76
C LEU A 269 17.68 10.15 0.09
N GLY A 270 16.63 9.63 0.75
CA GLY A 270 15.56 10.46 1.30
C GLY A 270 15.21 10.28 2.77
N GLU A 271 15.72 9.24 3.47
CA GLU A 271 15.32 9.03 4.86
C GLU A 271 16.17 9.82 5.85
N GLY A 272 15.51 10.70 6.62
CA GLY A 272 16.15 11.57 7.64
C GLY A 272 16.66 12.92 7.11
N MET A 273 16.81 13.88 8.03
CA MET A 273 17.16 15.27 7.71
C MET A 273 18.55 15.43 7.08
N SER A 274 19.47 14.51 7.36
CA SER A 274 20.82 14.49 6.78
C SER A 274 20.92 13.70 5.47
N SER A 275 19.78 13.24 4.93
CA SER A 275 19.76 12.57 3.63
C SER A 275 20.10 13.54 2.50
N PRO A 276 20.72 13.08 1.40
CA PRO A 276 21.07 13.95 0.27
C PRO A 276 19.89 14.78 -0.23
N LEU A 277 18.69 14.18 -0.29
CA LEU A 277 17.49 14.87 -0.75
C LEU A 277 17.11 16.03 0.19
N MET A 278 17.01 15.74 1.50
CA MET A 278 16.61 16.74 2.49
C MET A 278 17.69 17.83 2.68
N ASP A 279 18.96 17.45 2.78
CA ASP A 279 20.06 18.40 2.94
C ASP A 279 20.12 19.39 1.77
N GLN A 280 20.08 18.89 0.53
CA GLN A 280 20.25 19.73 -0.64
C GLN A 280 19.00 20.52 -1.01
N LEU A 281 17.82 19.87 -1.01
CA LEU A 281 16.60 20.53 -1.47
C LEU A 281 15.99 21.45 -0.41
N ARG A 282 16.02 21.04 0.86
CA ARG A 282 15.35 21.78 1.93
C ARG A 282 16.32 22.66 2.71
N GLU A 283 17.35 22.07 3.30
CA GLU A 283 18.19 22.77 4.27
C GLU A 283 19.11 23.82 3.61
N ARG A 284 19.78 23.45 2.51
CA ARG A 284 20.75 24.36 1.87
C ARG A 284 20.11 25.32 0.88
N ARG A 285 19.09 24.88 0.14
CA ARG A 285 18.55 25.67 -0.98
C ARG A 285 17.11 26.15 -0.77
N GLY A 286 16.38 25.61 0.20
CA GLY A 286 14.99 25.99 0.46
C GLY A 286 14.05 25.80 -0.76
N LEU A 287 14.30 24.78 -1.60
CA LEU A 287 13.56 24.56 -2.83
C LEU A 287 12.22 23.89 -2.61
N VAL A 288 12.04 23.21 -1.47
CA VAL A 288 10.86 22.43 -1.15
C VAL A 288 10.33 22.73 0.24
N TYR A 289 9.03 22.66 0.42
CA TYR A 289 8.39 22.65 1.72
C TYR A 289 8.43 21.25 2.34
N TYR A 290 8.27 20.26 1.48
CA TYR A 290 8.29 18.86 1.82
C TYR A 290 8.96 18.07 0.70
N ALA A 291 9.73 17.07 1.06
CA ALA A 291 10.23 16.03 0.15
C ALA A 291 10.36 14.71 0.91
N ALA A 292 10.02 13.62 0.26
CA ALA A 292 10.24 12.27 0.74
C ALA A 292 10.71 11.37 -0.38
N CYS A 293 11.35 10.28 -0.01
CA CYS A 293 11.72 9.21 -0.92
C CYS A 293 11.35 7.88 -0.29
N SER A 294 10.59 7.07 -0.99
CA SER A 294 10.15 5.74 -0.57
C SER A 294 10.46 4.67 -1.63
N ALA A 295 10.43 3.44 -1.19
CA ALA A 295 10.34 2.26 -2.06
C ALA A 295 9.03 1.57 -1.73
N ASP A 296 8.07 1.66 -2.64
CA ASP A 296 6.77 1.02 -2.53
C ASP A 296 6.83 -0.31 -3.26
N VAL A 297 6.88 -1.41 -2.50
CA VAL A 297 7.08 -2.75 -3.04
C VAL A 297 5.78 -3.54 -2.88
N LEU A 298 5.11 -3.77 -4.01
CA LEU A 298 3.87 -4.52 -4.11
C LEU A 298 4.11 -5.93 -4.66
N GLU A 299 3.07 -6.75 -4.67
CA GLU A 299 3.10 -8.10 -5.22
C GLU A 299 3.59 -8.14 -6.67
N LEU A 300 3.06 -7.26 -7.54
CA LEU A 300 3.29 -7.30 -8.98
C LEU A 300 4.46 -6.43 -9.46
N ALA A 301 4.81 -5.38 -8.71
CA ALA A 301 5.84 -4.44 -9.08
C ALA A 301 6.31 -3.64 -7.86
N GLY A 302 7.54 -3.11 -7.92
CA GLY A 302 8.02 -2.11 -7.00
C GLY A 302 8.18 -0.76 -7.70
N GLN A 303 8.17 0.30 -6.89
CA GLN A 303 8.40 1.68 -7.32
C GLN A 303 9.37 2.37 -6.36
N PHE A 304 10.38 3.02 -6.91
CA PHE A 304 11.15 4.02 -6.19
C PHE A 304 10.47 5.37 -6.44
N VAL A 305 10.04 6.06 -5.39
CA VAL A 305 9.23 7.27 -5.52
C VAL A 305 9.88 8.43 -4.77
N ILE A 306 10.03 9.55 -5.45
CA ILE A 306 10.31 10.85 -4.84
C ILE A 306 9.05 11.69 -4.94
N GLU A 307 8.52 12.13 -3.81
CA GLU A 307 7.44 13.09 -3.73
C GLU A 307 7.94 14.41 -3.13
N ALA A 308 7.46 15.54 -3.66
CA ALA A 308 7.84 16.84 -3.16
C ALA A 308 6.76 17.89 -3.39
N SER A 309 6.74 18.91 -2.52
CA SER A 309 5.99 20.14 -2.75
C SER A 309 6.92 21.35 -2.85
N THR A 310 6.72 22.14 -3.90
CA THR A 310 7.58 23.27 -4.23
C THR A 310 6.73 24.43 -4.79
N SER A 311 7.38 25.52 -5.19
CA SER A 311 6.74 26.60 -5.93
C SER A 311 6.99 26.47 -7.44
N PRO A 312 6.10 27.02 -8.30
CA PRO A 312 6.35 27.05 -9.74
C PRO A 312 7.66 27.76 -10.15
N GLN A 313 8.17 28.62 -9.29
CA GLN A 313 9.41 29.37 -9.51
C GLN A 313 10.63 28.49 -9.27
N GLN A 314 10.59 27.64 -8.27
CA GLN A 314 11.69 26.77 -7.82
C GLN A 314 11.73 25.44 -8.59
N LEU A 315 10.67 25.08 -9.31
CA LEU A 315 10.59 23.82 -10.05
C LEU A 315 11.81 23.54 -10.97
N PRO A 316 12.38 24.53 -11.70
CA PRO A 316 13.59 24.30 -12.49
C PRO A 316 14.81 23.86 -11.66
N GLU A 317 15.07 24.55 -10.56
CA GLU A 317 16.20 24.20 -9.69
C GLU A 317 15.98 22.89 -8.97
N PHE A 318 14.72 22.59 -8.59
CA PHE A 318 14.33 21.29 -8.02
C PHE A 318 14.71 20.15 -8.95
N PHE A 319 14.29 20.19 -10.24
CA PHE A 319 14.62 19.11 -11.18
C PHE A 319 16.13 19.02 -11.44
N ALA A 320 16.82 20.14 -11.59
CA ALA A 320 18.27 20.13 -11.80
C ALA A 320 18.98 19.44 -10.64
N GLU A 321 18.56 19.71 -9.41
CA GLU A 321 19.19 19.13 -8.23
C GLU A 321 18.83 17.66 -8.03
N VAL A 322 17.55 17.25 -8.24
CA VAL A 322 17.14 15.84 -8.17
C VAL A 322 17.89 15.02 -9.21
N VAL A 323 17.98 15.49 -10.46
CA VAL A 323 18.73 14.80 -11.52
C VAL A 323 20.20 14.63 -11.12
N ARG A 324 20.82 15.70 -10.62
CA ARG A 324 22.22 15.67 -10.15
C ARG A 324 22.43 14.64 -9.03
N LEU A 325 21.52 14.62 -8.04
CA LEU A 325 21.59 13.67 -6.93
C LEU A 325 21.44 12.22 -7.39
N LEU A 326 20.50 11.94 -8.28
CA LEU A 326 20.30 10.59 -8.83
C LEU A 326 21.52 10.12 -9.63
N GLN A 327 22.09 10.99 -10.48
CA GLN A 327 23.31 10.69 -11.24
C GLN A 327 24.51 10.46 -10.31
N GLN A 328 24.66 11.28 -9.29
CA GLN A 328 25.72 11.11 -8.30
C GLN A 328 25.62 9.76 -7.58
N GLN A 329 24.41 9.32 -7.21
CA GLN A 329 24.24 8.01 -6.57
C GLN A 329 24.53 6.84 -7.53
N ALA A 330 24.28 7.00 -8.83
CA ALA A 330 24.63 6.03 -9.85
C ALA A 330 26.15 5.92 -10.11
N GLU A 331 26.93 6.92 -9.73
CA GLU A 331 28.40 6.89 -9.78
C GLU A 331 28.99 6.22 -8.52
N GLY A 332 28.33 6.37 -7.37
CA GLY A 332 28.72 5.78 -6.10
C GLY A 332 28.08 6.45 -4.90
N SER A 333 27.98 5.74 -3.82
CA SER A 333 27.37 6.20 -2.56
C SER A 333 28.42 6.39 -1.47
N ASP A 334 28.25 7.41 -0.63
CA ASP A 334 29.07 7.61 0.56
C ASP A 334 28.83 6.44 1.55
N PRO A 335 29.90 5.76 2.03
CA PRO A 335 29.80 4.68 3.02
C PRO A 335 29.05 5.09 4.31
N VAL A 336 29.21 6.34 4.77
CA VAL A 336 28.52 6.86 5.94
C VAL A 336 27.02 6.98 5.69
N ALA A 337 26.63 7.42 4.49
CA ALA A 337 25.23 7.50 4.09
C ALA A 337 24.58 6.11 4.01
N LEU A 338 25.31 5.11 3.53
CA LEU A 338 24.83 3.73 3.47
C LEU A 338 24.65 3.13 4.88
N GLU A 339 25.62 3.34 5.79
CA GLU A 339 25.50 2.91 7.19
C GLU A 339 24.29 3.57 7.87
N ARG A 340 24.10 4.87 7.67
CA ARG A 340 22.95 5.62 8.17
C ARG A 340 21.63 5.01 7.66
N ALA A 341 21.51 4.77 6.36
CA ALA A 341 20.32 4.18 5.76
C ALA A 341 19.99 2.80 6.37
N ARG A 342 20.99 1.92 6.51
CA ARG A 342 20.81 0.60 7.17
C ARG A 342 20.26 0.73 8.58
N ARG A 343 20.80 1.64 9.39
CA ARG A 343 20.33 1.85 10.77
C ARG A 343 18.90 2.40 10.81
N GLN A 344 18.56 3.30 9.89
CA GLN A 344 17.21 3.86 9.84
C GLN A 344 16.19 2.82 9.41
N ILE A 345 16.47 2.02 8.38
CA ILE A 345 15.62 0.91 7.98
C ILE A 345 15.44 -0.06 9.15
N ALA A 346 16.53 -0.46 9.81
CA ALA A 346 16.47 -1.38 10.95
C ALA A 346 15.54 -0.87 12.07
N VAL A 347 15.64 0.40 12.42
CA VAL A 347 14.76 1.01 13.44
C VAL A 347 13.31 1.10 12.94
N ARG A 348 13.09 1.44 11.67
CA ARG A 348 11.76 1.50 11.07
C ARG A 348 11.08 0.14 11.09
N GLU A 349 11.77 -0.91 10.69
CA GLU A 349 11.27 -2.29 10.73
C GLU A 349 10.96 -2.75 12.16
N LEU A 350 11.84 -2.43 13.13
CA LEU A 350 11.59 -2.70 14.54
C LEU A 350 10.30 -2.03 15.04
N ARG A 351 10.13 -0.73 14.74
CA ARG A 351 8.95 0.01 15.15
C ARG A 351 7.66 -0.47 14.46
N ALA A 352 7.76 -0.93 13.21
CA ALA A 352 6.61 -1.53 12.53
C ALA A 352 6.13 -2.79 13.26
N LEU A 353 7.05 -3.61 13.74
CA LEU A 353 6.74 -4.82 14.49
C LEU A 353 6.17 -4.59 15.90
N GLU A 354 6.36 -3.40 16.49
CA GLU A 354 5.69 -3.01 17.73
C GLU A 354 4.18 -2.81 17.55
N ARG A 355 3.72 -2.69 16.28
CA ARG A 355 2.30 -2.56 15.91
C ARG A 355 1.81 -3.90 15.36
N PRO A 356 0.96 -4.63 16.11
CA PRO A 356 0.49 -5.93 15.66
C PRO A 356 -0.24 -5.89 14.32
N SER A 357 -1.06 -4.86 14.07
CA SER A 357 -1.73 -4.68 12.78
C SER A 357 -0.76 -4.69 11.59
N ARG A 358 0.41 -4.04 11.70
CA ARG A 358 1.44 -4.06 10.66
C ARG A 358 2.09 -5.43 10.47
N ARG A 359 2.25 -6.20 11.57
CA ARG A 359 2.70 -7.60 11.45
C ARG A 359 1.70 -8.44 10.68
N LEU A 360 0.41 -8.28 10.99
CA LEU A 360 -0.64 -9.05 10.34
C LEU A 360 -0.71 -8.74 8.86
N GLU A 361 -0.62 -7.46 8.49
CA GLU A 361 -0.60 -7.01 7.10
C GLU A 361 0.63 -7.57 6.35
N ALA A 362 1.83 -7.42 6.91
CA ALA A 362 3.05 -7.96 6.31
C ALA A 362 2.98 -9.48 6.09
N ALA A 363 2.44 -10.22 7.08
CA ALA A 363 2.24 -11.67 6.95
C ALA A 363 1.24 -12.03 5.85
N ALA A 364 0.15 -11.28 5.72
CA ALA A 364 -0.84 -11.50 4.66
C ALA A 364 -0.26 -11.23 3.27
N LEU A 365 0.47 -10.12 3.09
CA LEU A 365 1.13 -9.79 1.83
C LEU A 365 2.21 -10.83 1.45
N ASP A 366 3.01 -11.28 2.41
CA ASP A 366 3.96 -12.36 2.21
C ASP A 366 3.26 -13.68 1.80
N LEU A 367 2.15 -14.01 2.43
CA LEU A 367 1.37 -15.20 2.06
C LEU A 367 0.78 -15.07 0.65
N PHE A 368 0.32 -13.89 0.24
CA PHE A 368 -0.20 -13.67 -1.10
C PHE A 368 0.91 -13.75 -2.16
N ALA A 369 2.02 -13.04 -1.97
CA ALA A 369 3.07 -12.94 -2.97
C ALA A 369 4.04 -14.13 -2.97
N LEU A 370 4.34 -14.73 -1.81
CA LEU A 370 5.40 -15.72 -1.64
C LEU A 370 4.87 -17.11 -1.22
N GLY A 371 3.61 -17.21 -0.76
CA GLY A 371 3.05 -18.43 -0.19
C GLY A 371 3.62 -18.82 1.18
N ARG A 372 4.47 -17.98 1.78
CA ARG A 372 5.09 -18.16 3.09
C ARG A 372 5.27 -16.82 3.78
N VAL A 373 5.45 -16.82 5.08
CA VAL A 373 5.82 -15.61 5.83
C VAL A 373 7.33 -15.57 6.01
N ARG A 374 7.97 -14.47 5.66
CA ARG A 374 9.40 -14.25 5.92
C ARG A 374 9.62 -13.98 7.40
N SER A 375 10.65 -14.58 7.96
CA SER A 375 11.06 -14.20 9.32
C SER A 375 11.71 -12.81 9.29
N ARG A 376 11.63 -12.12 10.43
CA ARG A 376 12.36 -10.85 10.58
C ARG A 376 13.85 -11.02 10.39
N ALA A 377 14.43 -12.12 10.92
CA ALA A 377 15.85 -12.39 10.79
C ALA A 377 16.25 -12.49 9.31
N GLU A 378 15.42 -13.14 8.48
CA GLU A 378 15.60 -13.22 7.03
C GLU A 378 15.56 -11.82 6.39
N THR A 379 14.51 -11.04 6.63
CA THR A 379 14.37 -9.69 6.06
C THR A 379 15.52 -8.76 6.48
N MET A 380 15.93 -8.83 7.75
CA MET A 380 17.04 -8.03 8.25
C MET A 380 18.40 -8.47 7.69
N ALA A 381 18.61 -9.77 7.48
CA ALA A 381 19.81 -10.29 6.83
C ALA A 381 19.89 -9.83 5.37
N GLU A 382 18.81 -9.96 4.62
CA GLU A 382 18.73 -9.49 3.22
C GLU A 382 19.08 -7.99 3.09
N LEU A 383 18.58 -7.16 4.01
CA LEU A 383 18.88 -5.72 4.02
C LEU A 383 20.34 -5.43 4.45
N ALA A 384 20.88 -6.21 5.39
CA ALA A 384 22.26 -6.05 5.85
C ALA A 384 23.28 -6.44 4.77
N ASP A 385 22.94 -7.41 3.94
CA ASP A 385 23.79 -7.93 2.86
C ASP A 385 23.83 -7.01 1.63
N VAL A 386 22.95 -6.01 1.54
CA VAL A 386 22.96 -5.04 0.42
C VAL A 386 24.28 -4.27 0.42
N SER A 387 25.07 -4.43 -0.62
CA SER A 387 26.35 -3.73 -0.82
C SER A 387 26.18 -2.36 -1.46
N ALA A 388 27.20 -1.50 -1.32
CA ALA A 388 27.26 -0.22 -1.99
C ALA A 388 27.20 -0.34 -3.53
N ALA A 389 27.77 -1.42 -4.07
CA ALA A 389 27.73 -1.70 -5.50
C ALA A 389 26.29 -2.00 -5.97
N GLN A 390 25.53 -2.79 -5.24
CA GLN A 390 24.12 -3.06 -5.58
C GLN A 390 23.24 -1.81 -5.50
N VAL A 391 23.51 -0.92 -4.53
CA VAL A 391 22.77 0.36 -4.46
C VAL A 391 23.12 1.26 -5.65
N ARG A 392 24.41 1.40 -6.00
CA ARG A 392 24.85 2.13 -7.18
C ARG A 392 24.21 1.57 -8.46
N ASP A 393 24.27 0.25 -8.63
CA ASP A 393 23.75 -0.43 -9.83
C ASP A 393 22.22 -0.26 -9.92
N CYS A 394 21.51 -0.29 -8.80
CA CYS A 394 20.08 0.01 -8.73
C CYS A 394 19.77 1.44 -9.24
N PHE A 395 20.53 2.47 -8.83
CA PHE A 395 20.37 3.83 -9.37
C PHE A 395 20.67 3.88 -10.88
N ALA A 396 21.69 3.20 -11.35
CA ALA A 396 22.03 3.14 -12.78
C ALA A 396 20.93 2.45 -13.61
N GLU A 397 20.37 1.36 -13.10
CA GLU A 397 19.24 0.65 -13.72
C GLU A 397 17.99 1.53 -13.78
N MET A 398 17.66 2.24 -12.69
CA MET A 398 16.56 3.20 -12.65
C MET A 398 16.71 4.30 -13.71
N LEU A 399 17.88 4.90 -13.83
CA LEU A 399 18.16 5.93 -14.84
C LEU A 399 18.04 5.37 -16.27
N THR A 400 18.45 4.12 -16.49
CA THR A 400 18.32 3.44 -17.79
C THR A 400 16.86 3.13 -18.13
N ALA A 401 16.07 2.71 -17.13
CA ALA A 401 14.64 2.44 -17.31
C ALA A 401 13.84 3.70 -17.66
N GLY A 402 14.30 4.85 -17.17
CA GLY A 402 13.65 6.13 -17.33
C GLY A 402 12.50 6.38 -16.35
N ALA A 403 12.35 7.63 -15.94
CA ALA A 403 11.38 8.04 -14.93
C ALA A 403 9.95 8.13 -15.48
N ALA A 404 8.96 7.90 -14.59
CA ALA A 404 7.64 8.47 -14.67
C ALA A 404 7.62 9.75 -13.83
N ILE A 405 7.12 10.86 -14.37
CA ILE A 405 7.10 12.17 -13.71
C ILE A 405 5.72 12.79 -13.84
N ALA A 406 5.06 13.00 -12.73
CA ALA A 406 3.80 13.73 -12.66
C ALA A 406 3.99 15.03 -11.87
N VAL A 407 3.46 16.13 -12.42
CA VAL A 407 3.49 17.45 -11.77
C VAL A 407 2.08 18.01 -11.75
N ALA A 408 1.55 18.29 -10.56
CA ALA A 408 0.19 18.80 -10.40
C ALA A 408 0.14 20.03 -9.49
N GLY A 409 -0.95 20.80 -9.60
CA GLY A 409 -1.20 21.96 -8.75
C GLY A 409 -0.95 23.30 -9.45
N LYS A 410 -0.28 24.23 -8.77
CA LYS A 410 0.00 25.56 -9.32
C LYS A 410 1.12 25.48 -10.35
N LEU A 411 0.84 25.81 -11.60
CA LEU A 411 1.81 25.77 -12.70
C LEU A 411 1.87 27.11 -13.42
N ARG A 412 3.05 27.41 -13.99
CA ARG A 412 3.22 28.53 -14.94
C ARG A 412 2.70 28.11 -16.32
N ARG A 413 2.42 29.06 -17.22
CA ARG A 413 2.06 28.75 -18.61
C ARG A 413 3.19 28.02 -19.33
N GLY A 414 2.84 26.97 -20.11
CA GLY A 414 3.80 26.15 -20.86
C GLY A 414 4.70 25.26 -19.97
N PRO A 415 4.17 24.54 -18.97
CA PRO A 415 5.00 23.80 -18.02
C PRO A 415 5.68 22.58 -18.65
N ASP A 416 5.01 21.88 -19.57
CA ASP A 416 5.44 20.56 -20.07
C ASP A 416 6.79 20.60 -20.77
N ASP A 417 7.01 21.53 -21.69
CA ASP A 417 8.27 21.63 -22.45
C ASP A 417 9.45 21.99 -21.54
N ARG A 418 9.22 22.87 -20.56
CA ARG A 418 10.26 23.27 -19.64
C ARG A 418 10.64 22.15 -18.67
N VAL A 419 9.65 21.47 -18.08
CA VAL A 419 9.90 20.31 -17.22
C VAL A 419 10.54 19.19 -18.01
N ARG A 420 10.09 18.94 -19.23
CA ARG A 420 10.70 17.95 -20.14
C ARG A 420 12.16 18.22 -20.42
N THR A 421 12.52 19.47 -20.68
CA THR A 421 13.93 19.88 -20.90
C THR A 421 14.78 19.60 -19.67
N LEU A 422 14.30 19.97 -18.48
CA LEU A 422 15.04 19.83 -17.22
C LEU A 422 15.15 18.36 -16.77
N ALA A 423 14.10 17.58 -16.92
CA ALA A 423 14.05 16.17 -16.58
C ALA A 423 14.60 15.26 -17.70
N GLY A 424 14.97 15.81 -18.85
CA GLY A 424 15.46 15.07 -20.02
C GLY A 424 16.47 13.97 -19.69
N PRO A 425 17.47 14.23 -18.85
CA PRO A 425 18.49 13.23 -18.50
C PRO A 425 17.97 11.98 -17.79
N ILE A 426 16.78 12.04 -17.20
CA ILE A 426 16.15 10.92 -16.47
C ILE A 426 14.88 10.38 -17.16
N LEU A 427 14.42 11.03 -18.22
CA LEU A 427 13.32 10.53 -19.03
C LEU A 427 13.85 9.50 -20.03
N LYS A 428 13.09 8.44 -20.25
CA LYS A 428 13.40 7.48 -21.32
C LYS A 428 13.35 8.20 -22.67
N GLY A 429 14.42 8.16 -23.43
CA GLY A 429 14.42 8.64 -24.80
C GLY A 429 13.31 7.88 -25.57
N ARG A 430 12.34 8.60 -26.10
CA ARG A 430 11.50 8.07 -27.18
C ARG A 430 12.32 8.30 -28.44
N ASP A 431 12.95 7.23 -28.94
CA ASP A 431 13.35 7.18 -30.33
C ASP A 431 12.11 7.22 -31.23
#